data_fee7691b17a4987c4a1e71278b648018
#
_entry.id   fee7691b17a4987c4a1e71278b648018
#
_cell.length_a   1.000
_cell.length_b   1.000
_cell.length_c   1.000
_cell.angle_alpha   90.00
_cell.angle_beta   90.00
_cell.angle_gamma   90.00
#
_symmetry.space_group_name_H-M   'P 1'
#
loop_
_entity.id
_entity.type
_entity.pdbx_description
1 polymer ?
#
loop_
_entity_poly.entity_id
_entity_poly.type
_entity_poly.pdbx_seq_one_letter_code
_entity_poly.pdbx_strand_id
1 'polypeptide(L)'
;TQRLSLFLIQNRLFSPVSGTTPDFVAETTNTGGSSPAKYITRPITLENEATALDIRLSAAVRSTSAVKMFYRTTSVDDVRKLGDVAWRAFNTDGSADSSPEPSKNDNDFKEFKFSQSDLEPFSAFSLKIVLTGTISSYPPLIKDMRGIALAV
;
A
#
# COMPACT_ATOMS: atom_id res chain seq x y z
N THR A 1 -11.60 -9.60 -5.14
CA THR A 1 -11.34 -8.17 -5.33
C THR A 1 -11.94 -7.38 -4.18
N GLN A 2 -11.16 -6.59 -3.53
CA GLN A 2 -11.61 -5.82 -2.38
C GLN A 2 -11.75 -4.36 -2.77
N ARG A 3 -12.94 -3.80 -2.61
CA ARG A 3 -13.20 -2.37 -2.83
C ARG A 3 -12.90 -1.58 -1.56
N LEU A 4 -12.27 -0.44 -1.73
CA LEU A 4 -11.94 0.47 -0.65
C LEU A 4 -12.57 1.82 -0.90
N SER A 5 -13.31 2.31 0.08
CA SER A 5 -13.95 3.64 0.05
C SER A 5 -13.28 4.55 1.09
N LEU A 6 -11.99 4.75 0.94
CA LEU A 6 -11.21 5.49 1.92
C LEU A 6 -11.43 7.00 1.88
N PHE A 7 -11.93 7.54 0.77
CA PHE A 7 -12.13 8.98 0.63
C PHE A 7 -13.08 9.57 1.67
N LEU A 8 -14.07 8.81 2.12
CA LEU A 8 -15.01 9.28 3.15
C LEU A 8 -14.31 9.52 4.48
N ILE A 9 -13.36 8.69 4.82
CA ILE A 9 -12.56 8.84 6.02
C ILE A 9 -11.69 10.07 5.89
N GLN A 10 -11.06 10.24 4.74
CA GLN A 10 -10.17 11.35 4.48
C GLN A 10 -10.86 12.69 4.52
N ASN A 11 -12.05 12.78 3.95
CA ASN A 11 -12.83 14.01 3.98
C ASN A 11 -13.17 14.48 5.38
N ARG A 12 -13.10 13.60 6.34
CA ARG A 12 -13.41 13.94 7.72
C ARG A 12 -12.18 14.24 8.55
N LEU A 13 -11.07 13.74 8.12
CA LEU A 13 -9.90 13.76 8.98
C LEU A 13 -8.77 14.65 8.51
N PHE A 14 -8.93 15.17 7.53
CA PHE A 14 -8.15 15.45 6.70
C PHE A 14 -7.20 16.33 6.51
N SER A 15 -7.00 17.04 7.18
CA SER A 15 -5.82 17.85 7.29
C SER A 15 -4.52 17.04 7.37
N PRO A 16 -4.55 15.85 7.83
CA PRO A 16 -3.29 15.13 7.98
C PRO A 16 -2.65 14.63 6.71
N VAL A 17 -3.39 14.65 5.64
CA VAL A 17 -2.80 14.31 4.36
C VAL A 17 -2.04 15.49 3.79
N SER A 18 -2.11 16.63 4.49
CA SER A 18 -1.52 17.85 4.00
C SER A 18 -0.07 17.99 4.41
N GLY A 19 0.70 18.44 3.48
CA GLY A 19 1.87 19.24 3.73
C GLY A 19 3.15 18.55 4.09
N THR A 20 3.14 17.42 4.69
CA THR A 20 4.38 16.76 5.05
C THR A 20 4.53 15.45 4.30
N THR A 21 5.68 15.27 3.73
CA THR A 21 6.08 13.96 3.25
C THR A 21 6.06 13.02 4.44
N PRO A 22 5.27 11.94 4.40
CA PRO A 22 5.30 10.98 5.49
C PRO A 22 6.71 10.48 5.71
N ASP A 23 7.07 10.30 6.94
CA ASP A 23 8.32 9.63 7.29
C ASP A 23 8.16 8.13 6.96
N PHE A 24 8.56 7.75 5.77
CA PHE A 24 8.48 6.37 5.33
C PHE A 24 9.37 5.43 6.13
N VAL A 25 10.38 5.96 6.79
CA VAL A 25 11.19 5.16 7.73
C VAL A 25 10.33 4.74 8.91
N ALA A 26 9.54 5.66 9.45
CA ALA A 26 8.59 5.32 10.50
C ALA A 26 7.49 4.37 10.01
N GLU A 27 7.07 4.48 8.76
CA GLU A 27 6.08 3.57 8.18
C GLU A 27 6.61 2.14 7.98
N THR A 28 7.92 1.91 8.03
CA THR A 28 8.51 0.57 7.93
C THR A 28 8.62 -0.15 9.28
N THR A 29 8.34 0.50 10.40
CA THR A 29 8.34 -0.18 11.70
C THR A 29 7.18 -1.17 11.80
N ASN A 30 7.33 -2.19 12.64
CA ASN A 30 6.28 -3.21 12.82
C ASN A 30 4.97 -2.64 13.39
N THR A 31 5.06 -1.59 14.19
CA THR A 31 3.89 -0.88 14.74
C THR A 31 3.27 0.09 13.72
N GLY A 32 3.92 0.28 12.59
CA GLY A 32 3.52 1.27 11.58
C GLY A 32 4.04 2.65 11.92
N GLY A 33 3.90 3.57 11.00
CA GLY A 33 4.32 4.95 11.17
C GLY A 33 3.19 5.86 11.60
N SER A 34 3.47 7.15 11.60
CA SER A 34 2.55 8.19 12.04
C SER A 34 1.56 8.66 10.97
N SER A 35 1.63 8.12 9.76
CA SER A 35 0.70 8.52 8.70
C SER A 35 -0.74 8.24 9.11
N PRO A 36 -1.62 9.25 9.12
CA PRO A 36 -2.99 9.08 9.58
C PRO A 36 -3.90 8.44 8.53
N ALA A 37 -3.57 8.54 7.27
CA ALA A 37 -4.37 7.99 6.18
C ALA A 37 -3.70 6.72 5.63
N LYS A 38 -4.07 5.58 6.17
CA LYS A 38 -3.56 4.30 5.72
C LYS A 38 -4.61 3.21 5.81
N TYR A 39 -4.43 2.19 4.98
CA TYR A 39 -5.22 0.97 5.01
C TYR A 39 -4.29 -0.23 5.13
N ILE A 40 -4.60 -1.11 6.04
CA ILE A 40 -3.82 -2.33 6.26
C ILE A 40 -4.75 -3.53 6.03
N THR A 41 -4.32 -4.44 5.16
CA THR A 41 -5.09 -5.67 4.91
C THR A 41 -4.97 -6.60 6.11
N ARG A 42 -5.96 -7.46 6.26
CA ARG A 42 -5.82 -8.62 7.15
C ARG A 42 -4.68 -9.50 6.64
N PRO A 43 -4.05 -10.27 7.53
CA PRO A 43 -3.09 -11.28 7.09
C PRO A 43 -3.73 -12.24 6.09
N ILE A 44 -3.02 -12.48 5.00
CA ILE A 44 -3.42 -13.41 3.95
C ILE A 44 -2.51 -14.63 4.06
N THR A 45 -3.09 -15.78 4.31
CA THR A 45 -2.36 -17.05 4.41
C THR A 45 -2.44 -17.79 3.08
N LEU A 46 -1.31 -18.26 2.61
CA LEU A 46 -1.19 -19.01 1.35
C LEU A 46 -1.14 -20.49 1.62
N GLU A 47 -1.71 -21.26 0.72
CA GLU A 47 -1.63 -22.73 0.76
C GLU A 47 -0.22 -23.22 0.41
N ASN A 48 0.43 -22.54 -0.52
CA ASN A 48 1.80 -22.83 -0.92
C ASN A 48 2.67 -21.58 -0.77
N GLU A 49 3.94 -21.78 -0.48
CA GLU A 49 4.87 -20.66 -0.34
C GLU A 49 5.04 -19.90 -1.66
N ALA A 50 5.22 -18.62 -1.53
CA ALA A 50 5.47 -17.70 -2.64
C ALA A 50 6.79 -16.95 -2.43
N THR A 51 7.34 -16.44 -3.53
CA THR A 51 8.59 -15.66 -3.53
C THR A 51 8.45 -14.31 -4.21
N ALA A 52 7.26 -13.99 -4.68
CA ALA A 52 7.00 -12.70 -5.34
C ALA A 52 5.59 -12.22 -5.06
N LEU A 53 5.41 -10.91 -5.11
CA LEU A 53 4.11 -10.23 -5.00
C LEU A 53 3.88 -9.35 -6.22
N ASP A 54 2.68 -9.42 -6.79
CA ASP A 54 2.22 -8.53 -7.85
C ASP A 54 0.88 -7.94 -7.40
N ILE A 55 0.87 -6.62 -7.20
CA ILE A 55 -0.31 -5.91 -6.70
C ILE A 55 -0.78 -4.92 -7.76
N ARG A 56 -2.07 -4.93 -8.04
CA ARG A 56 -2.72 -4.01 -8.96
C ARG A 56 -3.71 -3.15 -8.17
N LEU A 57 -3.56 -1.85 -8.27
CA LEU A 57 -4.38 -0.89 -7.56
C LEU A 57 -5.02 0.07 -8.56
N SER A 58 -6.33 0.18 -8.51
CA SER A 58 -7.06 1.17 -9.31
C SER A 58 -7.32 2.40 -8.43
N ALA A 59 -6.69 3.50 -8.76
CA ALA A 59 -6.75 4.72 -7.95
C ALA A 59 -6.81 5.98 -8.81
N ALA A 60 -7.47 7.00 -8.29
CA ALA A 60 -7.44 8.35 -8.83
C ALA A 60 -6.50 9.19 -7.97
N VAL A 61 -5.30 9.46 -8.50
CA VAL A 61 -4.24 10.16 -7.79
C VAL A 61 -3.87 11.41 -8.60
N ARG A 62 -4.05 12.57 -8.00
CA ARG A 62 -3.71 13.84 -8.64
C ARG A 62 -2.24 14.18 -8.44
N SER A 63 -1.74 15.20 -9.15
CA SER A 63 -0.35 15.63 -9.03
C SER A 63 0.03 16.09 -7.62
N THR A 64 -0.96 16.46 -6.81
CA THR A 64 -0.78 16.92 -5.42
C THR A 64 -0.90 15.80 -4.39
N SER A 65 -1.15 14.58 -4.83
CA SER A 65 -1.32 13.44 -3.94
C SER A 65 -0.47 12.25 -4.39
N ALA A 66 -0.32 11.27 -3.52
CA ALA A 66 0.44 10.05 -3.81
C ALA A 66 -0.11 8.87 -3.04
N VAL A 67 0.13 7.69 -3.58
CA VAL A 67 -0.18 6.42 -2.94
C VAL A 67 1.12 5.65 -2.79
N LYS A 68 1.39 5.15 -1.60
CA LYS A 68 2.56 4.34 -1.30
C LYS A 68 2.12 2.97 -0.81
N MET A 69 2.82 1.93 -1.26
CA MET A 69 2.49 0.55 -0.92
C MET A 69 3.63 -0.09 -0.14
N PHE A 70 3.25 -0.80 0.92
CA PHE A 70 4.18 -1.55 1.77
C PHE A 70 3.68 -2.98 1.91
N TYR A 71 4.58 -3.88 2.19
CA TYR A 71 4.27 -5.28 2.45
C TYR A 71 5.06 -5.80 3.65
N ARG A 72 4.59 -6.87 4.24
CA ARG A 72 5.35 -7.69 5.17
C ARG A 72 4.97 -9.15 4.97
N THR A 73 5.91 -10.03 5.21
CA THR A 73 5.77 -11.46 4.94
C THR A 73 6.33 -12.28 6.09
N THR A 74 5.78 -13.48 6.26
CA THR A 74 6.34 -14.49 7.18
C THR A 74 6.37 -15.84 6.50
N SER A 75 7.40 -16.64 6.81
CA SER A 75 7.48 -18.04 6.38
C SER A 75 6.76 -18.95 7.35
N VAL A 76 6.59 -20.21 6.96
CA VAL A 76 6.02 -21.23 7.83
C VAL A 76 6.86 -21.45 9.09
N ASP A 77 8.18 -21.34 8.93
CA ASP A 77 9.13 -21.58 10.02
C ASP A 77 9.39 -20.34 10.88
N ASP A 78 8.79 -19.22 10.54
CA ASP A 78 8.99 -17.99 11.29
C ASP A 78 8.17 -18.02 12.58
N VAL A 79 8.87 -17.97 13.70
CA VAL A 79 8.24 -17.97 15.02
C VAL A 79 7.54 -16.64 15.35
N ARG A 80 7.84 -15.58 14.60
CA ARG A 80 7.22 -14.27 14.79
C ARG A 80 5.82 -14.28 14.18
N LYS A 81 4.91 -13.58 14.83
CA LYS A 81 3.62 -13.25 14.23
C LYS A 81 3.82 -12.21 13.15
N LEU A 82 2.98 -12.23 12.12
CA LEU A 82 3.05 -11.26 11.04
C LEU A 82 3.01 -9.80 11.56
N GLY A 83 2.26 -9.56 12.63
CA GLY A 83 2.19 -8.24 13.27
C GLY A 83 3.50 -7.75 13.88
N ASP A 84 4.44 -8.66 14.15
CA ASP A 84 5.74 -8.33 14.75
C ASP A 84 6.84 -8.12 13.69
N VAL A 85 6.49 -8.29 12.42
CA VAL A 85 7.43 -8.14 11.31
C VAL A 85 7.40 -6.69 10.80
N ALA A 86 8.57 -6.13 10.56
CA ALA A 86 8.68 -4.80 9.98
C ALA A 86 8.09 -4.74 8.57
N TRP A 87 7.51 -3.60 8.23
CA TRP A 87 7.04 -3.33 6.89
C TRP A 87 8.20 -3.04 5.94
N ARG A 88 8.06 -3.44 4.71
CA ARG A 88 9.00 -3.12 3.63
C ARG A 88 8.25 -2.34 2.55
N ALA A 89 8.92 -1.33 1.99
CA ALA A 89 8.35 -0.56 0.90
C ALA A 89 8.56 -1.28 -0.42
N PHE A 90 7.55 -1.28 -1.29
CA PHE A 90 7.74 -1.67 -2.68
C PHE A 90 8.70 -0.67 -3.35
N ASN A 91 9.55 -1.14 -4.24
CA ASN A 91 10.49 -0.29 -4.99
C ASN A 91 11.30 0.67 -4.11
N THR A 92 11.64 0.26 -2.91
CA THR A 92 12.41 0.98 -1.89
C THR A 92 11.72 2.20 -1.25
N ASP A 93 10.83 2.87 -1.95
CA ASP A 93 10.13 4.06 -1.45
C ASP A 93 8.60 3.92 -1.39
N GLY A 94 8.08 2.76 -1.76
CA GLY A 94 6.64 2.50 -1.80
C GLY A 94 5.95 2.96 -3.07
N SER A 95 6.68 3.49 -4.04
CA SER A 95 6.10 3.92 -5.31
C SER A 95 5.76 2.73 -6.22
N ALA A 96 4.91 2.98 -7.21
CA ALA A 96 4.57 2.00 -8.23
C ALA A 96 5.74 1.74 -9.18
N ASP A 97 5.69 0.61 -9.89
CA ASP A 97 6.70 0.24 -10.88
C ASP A 97 6.81 1.28 -11.99
N SER A 98 5.69 1.88 -12.35
CA SER A 98 5.63 3.02 -13.26
C SER A 98 4.53 3.96 -12.79
N SER A 99 4.81 5.25 -12.83
CA SER A 99 3.82 6.26 -12.42
C SER A 99 2.93 6.59 -13.61
N PRO A 100 1.62 6.30 -13.55
CA PRO A 100 0.69 6.77 -14.57
C PRO A 100 0.58 8.29 -14.53
N GLU A 101 0.03 8.87 -15.60
CA GLU A 101 -0.27 10.29 -15.64
C GLU A 101 -1.22 10.65 -14.50
N PRO A 102 -1.04 11.83 -13.88
CA PRO A 102 -1.93 12.26 -12.81
C PRO A 102 -3.39 12.27 -13.26
N SER A 103 -4.28 11.87 -12.37
CA SER A 103 -5.71 11.86 -12.65
C SER A 103 -6.24 13.29 -12.79
N LYS A 104 -7.13 13.49 -13.76
CA LYS A 104 -7.71 14.81 -14.07
C LYS A 104 -8.89 15.15 -13.17
N ASN A 105 -9.58 14.13 -12.67
CA ASN A 105 -10.74 14.29 -11.80
C ASN A 105 -10.90 13.03 -10.93
N ASP A 106 -11.91 13.02 -10.07
CA ASP A 106 -12.14 11.94 -9.12
C ASP A 106 -12.69 10.66 -9.75
N ASN A 107 -13.04 10.68 -11.02
CA ASN A 107 -13.50 9.51 -11.77
C ASN A 107 -12.43 8.95 -12.70
N ASP A 108 -11.28 9.59 -12.78
CA ASP A 108 -10.17 9.19 -13.65
C ASP A 108 -9.26 8.20 -12.93
N PHE A 109 -9.73 6.96 -12.81
CA PHE A 109 -8.99 5.89 -12.15
C PHE A 109 -7.94 5.31 -13.07
N LYS A 110 -6.71 5.24 -12.59
CA LYS A 110 -5.56 4.67 -13.29
C LYS A 110 -5.12 3.39 -12.57
N GLU A 111 -4.54 2.47 -13.31
CA GLU A 111 -3.97 1.27 -12.71
C GLU A 111 -2.53 1.51 -12.29
N PHE A 112 -2.25 1.26 -11.01
CA PHE A 112 -0.93 1.26 -10.44
C PHE A 112 -0.49 -0.18 -10.23
N LYS A 113 0.72 -0.50 -10.68
CA LYS A 113 1.31 -1.80 -10.47
C LYS A 113 2.44 -1.69 -9.46
N PHE A 114 2.44 -2.61 -8.50
CA PHE A 114 3.51 -2.75 -7.51
C PHE A 114 3.97 -4.20 -7.56
N SER A 115 5.22 -4.43 -7.89
CA SER A 115 5.76 -5.77 -7.95
C SER A 115 7.04 -5.87 -7.15
N GLN A 116 7.23 -7.03 -6.52
CA GLN A 116 8.44 -7.34 -5.77
C GLN A 116 8.76 -8.81 -5.98
N SER A 117 9.94 -9.09 -6.48
CA SER A 117 10.43 -10.44 -6.72
C SER A 117 11.59 -10.78 -5.79
N ASP A 118 12.07 -12.02 -5.90
CA ASP A 118 13.23 -12.51 -5.16
C ASP A 118 13.12 -12.35 -3.65
N LEU A 119 11.89 -12.54 -3.15
CA LEU A 119 11.63 -12.55 -1.73
C LEU A 119 11.98 -13.91 -1.14
N GLU A 120 12.40 -13.93 0.13
CA GLU A 120 12.48 -15.17 0.87
C GLU A 120 11.10 -15.86 0.85
N PRO A 121 11.06 -17.19 0.70
CA PRO A 121 9.79 -17.91 0.64
C PRO A 121 8.89 -17.54 1.83
N PHE A 122 7.64 -17.21 1.54
CA PHE A 122 6.67 -16.81 2.56
C PHE A 122 5.34 -17.53 2.38
N SER A 123 4.66 -17.76 3.48
CA SER A 123 3.34 -18.40 3.51
C SER A 123 2.23 -17.46 3.95
N ALA A 124 2.59 -16.31 4.50
CA ALA A 124 1.62 -15.28 4.88
C ALA A 124 2.16 -13.89 4.57
N PHE A 125 1.26 -12.99 4.20
CA PHE A 125 1.63 -11.62 3.94
C PHE A 125 0.50 -10.66 4.29
N SER A 126 0.85 -9.39 4.41
CA SER A 126 -0.10 -8.29 4.60
C SER A 126 0.39 -7.10 3.80
N LEU A 127 -0.55 -6.29 3.34
CA LEU A 127 -0.27 -5.09 2.55
C LEU A 127 -0.71 -3.85 3.33
N LYS A 128 0.02 -2.77 3.16
CA LYS A 128 -0.34 -1.47 3.71
C LYS A 128 -0.29 -0.42 2.60
N ILE A 129 -1.36 0.36 2.48
CA ILE A 129 -1.45 1.49 1.57
C ILE A 129 -1.38 2.76 2.41
N VAL A 130 -0.47 3.65 2.08
CA VAL A 130 -0.35 4.97 2.71
C VAL A 130 -0.76 6.03 1.70
N LEU A 131 -1.69 6.89 2.09
CA LEU A 131 -2.23 7.95 1.24
C LEU A 131 -1.68 9.28 1.70
N THR A 132 -1.09 10.02 0.77
CA THR A 132 -0.47 11.32 1.07
C THR A 132 -0.97 12.37 0.12
N GLY A 133 -0.88 13.64 0.52
CA GLY A 133 -1.25 14.75 -0.33
C GLY A 133 -0.96 16.08 0.33
N THR A 134 -0.86 17.11 -0.50
CA THR A 134 -0.62 18.49 -0.06
C THR A 134 -1.91 19.31 -0.02
N ILE A 135 -2.97 18.83 -0.64
CA ILE A 135 -4.28 19.51 -0.69
C ILE A 135 -5.34 18.56 -0.14
N SER A 136 -5.95 18.92 0.97
CA SER A 136 -6.94 18.07 1.64
C SER A 136 -8.25 17.90 0.85
N SER A 137 -8.57 18.84 -0.03
CA SER A 137 -9.76 18.74 -0.88
C SER A 137 -9.59 17.77 -2.06
N TYR A 138 -8.37 17.32 -2.34
CA TYR A 138 -8.08 16.38 -3.42
C TYR A 138 -7.33 15.15 -2.90
N PRO A 139 -7.94 14.38 -1.98
CA PRO A 139 -7.29 13.16 -1.51
C PRO A 139 -7.22 12.11 -2.63
N PRO A 140 -6.25 11.20 -2.58
CA PRO A 140 -6.26 10.08 -3.50
C PRO A 140 -7.46 9.17 -3.21
N LEU A 141 -8.08 8.65 -4.26
CA LEU A 141 -9.24 7.77 -4.15
C LEU A 141 -8.86 6.38 -4.65
N ILE A 142 -9.23 5.36 -3.90
CA ILE A 142 -8.97 3.97 -4.26
C ILE A 142 -10.28 3.29 -4.58
N LYS A 143 -10.34 2.68 -5.76
CA LYS A 143 -11.52 1.97 -6.22
C LYS A 143 -11.40 0.47 -6.00
N ASP A 144 -10.23 -0.10 -6.28
CA ASP A 144 -10.08 -1.53 -6.38
C ASP A 144 -8.63 -1.93 -6.14
N MET A 145 -8.42 -3.11 -5.55
CA MET A 145 -7.09 -3.68 -5.35
C MET A 145 -7.13 -5.18 -5.58
N ARG A 146 -6.15 -5.68 -6.32
CA ARG A 146 -5.93 -7.11 -6.53
C ARG A 146 -4.50 -7.45 -6.19
N GLY A 147 -4.29 -8.55 -5.52
CA GLY A 147 -2.96 -9.03 -5.18
C GLY A 147 -2.78 -10.48 -5.58
N ILE A 148 -1.61 -10.78 -6.12
CA ILE A 148 -1.21 -12.13 -6.48
C ILE A 148 0.12 -12.42 -5.83
N ALA A 149 0.20 -13.55 -5.13
CA ALA A 149 1.47 -14.09 -4.65
C ALA A 149 1.91 -15.19 -5.60
N LEU A 150 3.15 -15.11 -6.04
CA LEU A 150 3.71 -15.99 -7.07
C LEU A 150 4.86 -16.79 -6.50
N ALA A 151 4.90 -18.08 -6.83
CA ALA A 151 6.06 -18.92 -6.65
C ALA A 151 6.86 -18.91 -7.96
N VAL A 152 8.05 -18.42 -7.90
CA VAL A 152 8.92 -18.29 -9.08
C VAL A 152 10.18 -19.11 -8.90
#